data_d389cc336d6c4b1a13111c5b6d610758
#
_entry.id   d389cc336d6c4b1a13111c5b6d610758
#
_cell.length_a   1.000
_cell.length_b   1.000
_cell.length_c   1.000
_cell.angle_alpha   90.00
_cell.angle_beta   90.00
_cell.angle_gamma   90.00
#
_symmetry.space_group_name_H-M   'P 1'
#
loop_
_entity.id
_entity.type
_entity.pdbx_description
1 polymer ?
#
loop_
_entity_poly.entity_id
_entity_poly.type
_entity_poly.pdbx_seq_one_letter_code
_entity_poly.pdbx_strand_id
1 'polypeptide(L)'
;GDYLSPVKHVEVREPPAPRNFTITYHYPEYTARRKRTIEKKSGNISALKGSRAEILLEADRELARATILLGTQKLEGKIDGARAAFGEIAITEDAKYRLELETPDGITSAEKAAYSIRTLADTPPRIAILAPRHAELEVESSGSLKLRYRAEDDNGINSIELLLRTGLEIRVLPVFREISAAKRPELRDAVYAFSIGAT
;
A
#
# COMPACT_ATOMS: atom_id res chain seq x y z
N GLY A 1 -43.45 3.16 60.46
CA GLY A 1 -43.10 2.04 59.62
C GLY A 1 -41.87 2.41 58.77
N ASP A 2 -40.70 1.90 59.18
CA ASP A 2 -39.42 2.16 58.45
C ASP A 2 -39.35 1.29 57.21
N TYR A 3 -39.61 1.91 56.06
CA TYR A 3 -39.37 1.27 54.76
C TYR A 3 -37.87 1.30 54.47
N LEU A 4 -37.16 0.22 54.77
CA LEU A 4 -35.82 0.02 54.29
C LEU A 4 -35.88 -0.27 52.78
N SER A 5 -35.38 0.66 51.98
CA SER A 5 -35.14 0.43 50.54
C SER A 5 -34.12 -0.67 50.36
N PRO A 6 -34.33 -1.65 49.46
CA PRO A 6 -33.31 -2.70 49.20
C PRO A 6 -32.04 -2.04 48.71
N VAL A 7 -30.89 -2.43 49.27
CA VAL A 7 -29.58 -2.00 48.81
C VAL A 7 -29.37 -2.53 47.38
N LYS A 8 -29.25 -1.62 46.42
CA LYS A 8 -28.89 -1.96 45.06
C LYS A 8 -27.38 -1.82 44.89
N HIS A 9 -26.72 -2.93 44.57
CA HIS A 9 -25.34 -2.89 44.14
C HIS A 9 -25.29 -2.46 42.69
N VAL A 10 -24.58 -1.38 42.40
CA VAL A 10 -24.26 -0.92 41.04
C VAL A 10 -22.81 -1.27 40.76
N GLU A 11 -22.58 -2.19 39.85
CA GLU A 11 -21.26 -2.51 39.37
C GLU A 11 -20.96 -1.68 38.11
N VAL A 12 -19.95 -0.83 38.19
CA VAL A 12 -19.50 -0.04 37.04
C VAL A 12 -18.42 -0.86 36.31
N ARG A 13 -18.73 -1.25 35.09
CA ARG A 13 -17.79 -1.96 34.23
C ARG A 13 -17.34 -1.06 33.10
N GLU A 14 -16.03 -0.98 32.87
CA GLU A 14 -15.47 -0.22 31.77
C GLU A 14 -15.64 -0.98 30.45
N PRO A 15 -16.03 -0.29 29.36
CA PRO A 15 -16.14 -0.90 28.05
C PRO A 15 -14.76 -1.31 27.48
N PRO A 16 -14.69 -2.33 26.60
CA PRO A 16 -13.44 -2.76 25.97
C PRO A 16 -12.87 -1.64 25.10
N ALA A 17 -11.54 -1.49 25.14
CA ALA A 17 -10.82 -0.49 24.36
C ALA A 17 -9.63 -1.10 23.60
N PRO A 18 -9.31 -0.58 22.39
CA PRO A 18 -8.12 -0.96 21.66
C PRO A 18 -6.85 -0.54 22.40
N ARG A 19 -5.89 -1.46 22.57
CA ARG A 19 -4.62 -1.22 23.25
C ARG A 19 -3.47 -1.07 22.25
N ASN A 20 -3.44 -1.95 21.25
CA ASN A 20 -2.38 -2.00 20.25
C ASN A 20 -2.89 -2.53 18.91
N PHE A 21 -2.21 -2.14 17.84
CA PHE A 21 -2.49 -2.59 16.48
C PHE A 21 -1.21 -3.11 15.84
N THR A 22 -1.27 -4.30 15.29
CA THR A 22 -0.25 -4.83 14.39
C THR A 22 -0.83 -4.83 12.99
N ILE A 23 -0.28 -4.00 12.10
CA ILE A 23 -0.77 -3.87 10.73
C ILE A 23 0.27 -4.43 9.77
N THR A 24 -0.15 -5.43 8.97
CA THR A 24 0.68 -6.02 7.93
C THR A 24 0.23 -5.50 6.57
N TYR A 25 1.14 -4.82 5.88
CA TYR A 25 0.93 -4.26 4.55
C TYR A 25 1.41 -5.23 3.47
N HIS A 26 0.55 -5.49 2.50
CA HIS A 26 0.85 -6.19 1.25
C HIS A 26 0.80 -5.17 0.12
N TYR A 27 1.95 -4.91 -0.48
CA TYR A 27 2.08 -3.92 -1.55
C TYR A 27 1.70 -4.51 -2.90
N PRO A 28 1.31 -3.68 -3.89
CA PRO A 28 1.07 -4.13 -5.25
C PRO A 28 2.31 -4.81 -5.84
N GLU A 29 2.11 -5.85 -6.65
CA GLU A 29 3.19 -6.67 -7.21
C GLU A 29 4.19 -5.85 -8.05
N TYR A 30 3.70 -4.83 -8.76
CA TYR A 30 4.56 -3.96 -9.57
C TYR A 30 5.64 -3.24 -8.76
N THR A 31 5.43 -3.03 -7.45
CA THR A 31 6.41 -2.35 -6.59
C THR A 31 7.58 -3.25 -6.20
N ALA A 32 7.45 -4.56 -6.35
CA ALA A 32 8.37 -5.57 -5.84
C ALA A 32 8.72 -5.42 -4.33
N ARG A 33 7.93 -4.66 -3.58
CA ARG A 33 8.12 -4.46 -2.13
C ARG A 33 7.68 -5.70 -1.38
N ARG A 34 8.47 -6.09 -0.38
CA ARG A 34 8.10 -7.16 0.55
C ARG A 34 7.01 -6.68 1.50
N LYS A 35 6.18 -7.61 1.99
CA LYS A 35 5.24 -7.31 3.06
C LYS A 35 5.94 -6.65 4.25
N ARG A 36 5.28 -5.71 4.89
CA ARG A 36 5.80 -4.97 6.04
C ARG A 36 4.80 -5.00 7.18
N THR A 37 5.24 -5.43 8.35
CA THR A 37 4.44 -5.43 9.57
C THR A 37 4.91 -4.31 10.49
N ILE A 38 3.96 -3.56 11.05
CA ILE A 38 4.21 -2.42 11.95
C ILE A 38 3.28 -2.54 13.15
N GLU A 39 3.86 -2.38 14.34
CA GLU A 39 3.10 -2.24 15.59
C GLU A 39 2.93 -0.77 15.95
N LYS A 40 1.72 -0.38 16.36
CA LYS A 40 1.42 1.00 16.75
C LYS A 40 0.19 1.10 17.65
N LYS A 41 0.07 2.22 18.37
CA LYS A 41 -1.07 2.50 19.26
C LYS A 41 -2.33 2.93 18.52
N SER A 42 -2.23 3.30 17.27
CA SER A 42 -3.36 3.78 16.45
C SER A 42 -3.63 2.83 15.30
N GLY A 43 -4.90 2.58 14.99
CA GLY A 43 -5.36 1.82 13.85
C GLY A 43 -5.26 2.54 12.49
N ASN A 44 -4.75 3.77 12.43
CA ASN A 44 -4.63 4.50 11.16
C ASN A 44 -3.74 3.76 10.16
N ILE A 45 -4.20 3.66 8.93
CA ILE A 45 -3.53 2.97 7.82
C ILE A 45 -3.06 4.02 6.81
N SER A 46 -1.84 3.84 6.29
CA SER A 46 -1.33 4.66 5.18
C SER A 46 -0.44 3.80 4.30
N ALA A 47 -0.83 3.62 3.03
CA ALA A 47 -0.08 2.81 2.06
C ALA A 47 -0.38 3.23 0.61
N LEU A 48 0.43 2.74 -0.32
CA LEU A 48 0.22 2.95 -1.75
C LEU A 48 -1.17 2.45 -2.18
N LYS A 49 -1.79 3.18 -3.07
CA LYS A 49 -3.05 2.76 -3.72
C LYS A 49 -2.89 1.36 -4.33
N GLY A 50 -3.86 0.48 -4.11
CA GLY A 50 -3.80 -0.91 -4.53
C GLY A 50 -3.11 -1.86 -3.55
N SER A 51 -2.58 -1.36 -2.42
CA SER A 51 -2.11 -2.20 -1.32
C SER A 51 -3.27 -2.85 -0.57
N ARG A 52 -2.95 -3.88 0.22
CA ARG A 52 -3.88 -4.51 1.17
C ARG A 52 -3.28 -4.46 2.56
N ALA A 53 -4.13 -4.35 3.57
CA ALA A 53 -3.72 -4.35 4.97
C ALA A 53 -4.47 -5.40 5.77
N GLU A 54 -3.76 -6.19 6.55
CA GLU A 54 -4.30 -7.05 7.60
C GLU A 54 -4.12 -6.36 8.94
N ILE A 55 -5.11 -6.46 9.82
CA ILE A 55 -5.07 -5.85 11.15
C ILE A 55 -5.18 -6.93 12.20
N LEU A 56 -4.21 -6.98 13.12
CA LEU A 56 -4.33 -7.68 14.39
C LEU A 56 -4.49 -6.63 15.48
N LEU A 57 -5.65 -6.62 16.10
CA LEU A 57 -5.99 -5.78 17.24
C LEU A 57 -5.67 -6.51 18.54
N GLU A 58 -5.09 -5.83 19.51
CA GLU A 58 -5.02 -6.24 20.90
C GLU A 58 -5.86 -5.28 21.74
N ALA A 59 -6.85 -5.80 22.45
CA ALA A 59 -7.70 -5.05 23.36
C ALA A 59 -7.15 -5.09 24.79
N ASP A 60 -7.72 -4.27 25.68
CA ASP A 60 -7.38 -4.22 27.09
C ASP A 60 -7.98 -5.38 27.90
N ARG A 61 -8.92 -6.13 27.31
CA ARG A 61 -9.62 -7.28 27.94
C ARG A 61 -10.08 -8.30 26.89
N GLU A 62 -10.57 -9.45 27.36
CA GLU A 62 -11.12 -10.50 26.53
C GLU A 62 -12.31 -10.02 25.69
N LEU A 63 -12.37 -10.49 24.44
CA LEU A 63 -13.39 -10.17 23.46
C LEU A 63 -14.20 -11.42 23.13
N ALA A 64 -15.53 -11.23 22.99
CA ALA A 64 -16.42 -12.20 22.36
C ALA A 64 -16.59 -11.89 20.87
N ARG A 65 -16.58 -10.61 20.51
CA ARG A 65 -16.73 -10.16 19.14
C ARG A 65 -15.93 -8.87 18.88
N ALA A 66 -15.42 -8.75 17.67
CA ALA A 66 -14.82 -7.53 17.16
C ALA A 66 -15.20 -7.35 15.70
N THR A 67 -15.64 -6.16 15.32
CA THR A 67 -16.09 -5.84 13.96
C THR A 67 -15.48 -4.52 13.51
N ILE A 68 -14.94 -4.51 12.29
CA ILE A 68 -14.57 -3.29 11.57
C ILE A 68 -15.76 -2.84 10.72
N LEU A 69 -16.16 -1.58 10.89
CA LEU A 69 -17.16 -0.92 10.07
C LEU A 69 -16.46 0.01 9.08
N LEU A 70 -16.45 -0.36 7.79
CA LEU A 70 -15.84 0.39 6.70
C LEU A 70 -16.91 0.77 5.66
N GLY A 71 -17.40 2.00 5.72
CA GLY A 71 -18.59 2.41 4.95
C GLY A 71 -19.79 1.52 5.26
N THR A 72 -20.29 0.79 4.26
CA THR A 72 -21.37 -0.19 4.38
C THR A 72 -20.89 -1.61 4.69
N GLN A 73 -19.58 -1.85 4.62
CA GLN A 73 -18.99 -3.17 4.86
C GLN A 73 -18.75 -3.42 6.34
N LYS A 74 -19.03 -4.64 6.77
CA LYS A 74 -18.72 -5.15 8.10
C LYS A 74 -17.72 -6.29 7.95
N LEU A 75 -16.58 -6.17 8.62
CA LEU A 75 -15.55 -7.20 8.65
C LEU A 75 -15.46 -7.74 10.07
N GLU A 76 -15.81 -9.00 10.24
CA GLU A 76 -15.70 -9.67 11.54
C GLU A 76 -14.28 -10.13 11.79
N GLY A 77 -13.79 -9.88 13.00
CA GLY A 77 -12.48 -10.31 13.46
C GLY A 77 -12.54 -11.73 14.03
N LYS A 78 -11.50 -12.51 13.75
CA LYS A 78 -11.27 -13.81 14.39
C LYS A 78 -10.70 -13.57 15.79
N ILE A 79 -11.45 -13.99 16.82
CA ILE A 79 -11.13 -13.73 18.23
C ILE A 79 -10.20 -14.83 18.78
N ASP A 80 -9.20 -14.38 19.55
CA ASP A 80 -8.32 -15.21 20.37
C ASP A 80 -8.02 -14.46 21.66
N GLY A 81 -8.80 -14.71 22.70
CA GLY A 81 -8.74 -14.00 24.00
C GLY A 81 -8.98 -12.50 23.83
N ALA A 82 -7.98 -11.69 24.15
CA ALA A 82 -8.02 -10.22 24.00
C ALA A 82 -7.60 -9.75 22.57
N ARG A 83 -7.42 -10.67 21.62
CA ARG A 83 -6.96 -10.34 20.28
C ARG A 83 -8.05 -10.59 19.24
N ALA A 84 -8.07 -9.75 18.21
CA ALA A 84 -8.94 -9.89 17.06
C ALA A 84 -8.13 -9.73 15.77
N ALA A 85 -8.11 -10.76 14.94
CA ALA A 85 -7.46 -10.74 13.63
C ALA A 85 -8.50 -10.47 12.54
N PHE A 86 -8.29 -9.40 11.77
CA PHE A 86 -9.12 -9.05 10.63
C PHE A 86 -8.41 -9.39 9.34
N GLY A 87 -9.18 -9.86 8.36
CA GLY A 87 -8.68 -10.15 7.03
C GLY A 87 -8.24 -8.92 6.25
N GLU A 88 -7.87 -9.14 5.00
CA GLU A 88 -7.34 -8.11 4.13
C GLU A 88 -8.35 -6.98 3.85
N ILE A 89 -7.94 -5.74 4.07
CA ILE A 89 -8.64 -4.52 3.70
C ILE A 89 -7.94 -3.94 2.47
N ALA A 90 -8.66 -3.81 1.35
CA ALA A 90 -8.13 -3.18 0.15
C ALA A 90 -8.01 -1.66 0.33
N ILE A 91 -6.85 -1.10 -0.04
CA ILE A 91 -6.56 0.34 0.04
C ILE A 91 -6.66 0.93 -1.36
N THR A 92 -7.88 1.33 -1.76
CA THR A 92 -8.19 1.86 -3.09
C THR A 92 -8.44 3.36 -3.10
N GLU A 93 -8.89 3.89 -1.97
CA GLU A 93 -9.21 5.31 -1.77
C GLU A 93 -9.09 5.69 -0.30
N ASP A 94 -9.10 6.97 -0.01
CA ASP A 94 -9.13 7.47 1.35
C ASP A 94 -10.47 7.14 1.99
N ALA A 95 -10.42 6.55 3.19
CA ALA A 95 -11.60 6.11 3.90
C ALA A 95 -11.44 6.27 5.42
N LYS A 96 -12.52 6.02 6.16
CA LYS A 96 -12.51 5.91 7.61
C LYS A 96 -13.22 4.63 8.01
N TYR A 97 -12.67 3.96 9.01
CA TYR A 97 -13.33 2.81 9.61
C TYR A 97 -13.49 2.99 11.12
N ARG A 98 -14.43 2.27 11.71
CA ARG A 98 -14.68 2.21 13.15
C ARG A 98 -14.53 0.78 13.62
N LEU A 99 -14.26 0.64 14.92
CA LEU A 99 -14.24 -0.64 15.62
C LEU A 99 -15.45 -0.74 16.54
N GLU A 100 -16.10 -1.89 16.49
CA GLU A 100 -17.07 -2.33 17.49
C GLU A 100 -16.49 -3.54 18.20
N LEU A 101 -16.31 -3.45 19.51
CA LEU A 101 -15.77 -4.54 20.35
C LEU A 101 -16.85 -4.93 21.35
N GLU A 102 -16.94 -6.20 21.66
CA GLU A 102 -17.87 -6.76 22.64
C GLU A 102 -17.15 -7.79 23.49
N THR A 103 -17.34 -7.69 24.80
CA THR A 103 -16.81 -8.65 25.76
C THR A 103 -17.72 -9.86 25.93
N PRO A 104 -17.28 -10.98 26.55
CA PRO A 104 -18.11 -12.17 26.78
C PRO A 104 -19.36 -11.90 27.62
N ASP A 105 -19.33 -10.89 28.49
CA ASP A 105 -20.48 -10.45 29.30
C ASP A 105 -21.36 -9.39 28.62
N GLY A 106 -21.18 -9.15 27.31
CA GLY A 106 -22.03 -8.33 26.47
C GLY A 106 -21.78 -6.82 26.56
N ILE A 107 -20.67 -6.39 27.18
CA ILE A 107 -20.32 -4.97 27.22
C ILE A 107 -19.70 -4.58 25.88
N THR A 108 -20.28 -3.56 25.25
CA THR A 108 -19.79 -3.04 23.96
C THR A 108 -18.89 -1.84 24.14
N SER A 109 -17.95 -1.64 23.21
CA SER A 109 -17.05 -0.49 23.22
C SER A 109 -17.82 0.82 23.14
N ALA A 110 -17.46 1.77 24.03
CA ALA A 110 -18.00 3.13 23.99
C ALA A 110 -17.31 3.99 22.92
N GLU A 111 -16.21 3.51 22.34
CA GLU A 111 -15.38 4.29 21.46
C GLU A 111 -16.04 4.46 20.10
N LYS A 112 -16.35 5.72 19.78
CA LYS A 112 -16.80 6.15 18.46
C LYS A 112 -15.62 6.65 17.59
N ALA A 113 -14.39 6.40 18.02
CA ALA A 113 -13.21 6.84 17.30
C ALA A 113 -13.16 6.22 15.90
N ALA A 114 -12.93 7.08 14.93
CA ALA A 114 -12.74 6.65 13.55
C ALA A 114 -11.24 6.64 13.22
N TYR A 115 -10.77 5.54 12.68
CA TYR A 115 -9.42 5.40 12.15
C TYR A 115 -9.41 5.74 10.66
N SER A 116 -8.35 6.39 10.21
CA SER A 116 -8.21 6.78 8.81
C SER A 116 -7.49 5.71 7.99
N ILE A 117 -7.97 5.51 6.79
CA ILE A 117 -7.23 4.85 5.71
C ILE A 117 -6.82 5.95 4.74
N ARG A 118 -5.52 6.14 4.53
CA ARG A 118 -4.97 7.13 3.60
C ARG A 118 -4.22 6.41 2.49
N THR A 119 -4.61 6.70 1.26
CA THR A 119 -3.92 6.23 0.06
C THR A 119 -2.76 7.17 -0.28
N LEU A 120 -1.61 6.59 -0.56
CA LEU A 120 -0.47 7.29 -1.13
C LEU A 120 -0.50 7.07 -2.64
N ALA A 121 -0.43 8.16 -3.40
CA ALA A 121 -0.27 8.07 -4.85
C ALA A 121 1.13 7.55 -5.17
N ASP A 122 1.22 6.75 -6.23
CA ASP A 122 2.49 6.36 -6.81
C ASP A 122 3.08 7.52 -7.61
N THR A 123 4.40 7.68 -7.57
CA THR A 123 5.09 8.69 -8.37
C THR A 123 5.48 8.05 -9.70
N PRO A 124 5.08 8.60 -10.84
CA PRO A 124 5.45 8.04 -12.14
C PRO A 124 6.97 8.10 -12.35
N PRO A 125 7.55 7.11 -13.06
CA PRO A 125 8.97 7.08 -13.36
C PRO A 125 9.42 8.33 -14.14
N ARG A 126 10.63 8.77 -13.86
CA ARG A 126 11.28 9.88 -14.57
C ARG A 126 12.36 9.32 -15.47
N ILE A 127 12.39 9.78 -16.72
CA ILE A 127 13.44 9.42 -17.66
C ILE A 127 14.02 10.67 -18.32
N ALA A 128 15.34 10.68 -18.52
CA ALA A 128 16.05 11.75 -19.19
C ALA A 128 17.11 11.17 -20.14
N ILE A 129 17.19 11.70 -21.36
CA ILE A 129 18.27 11.43 -22.29
C ILE A 129 19.41 12.41 -21.96
N LEU A 130 20.57 11.86 -21.62
CA LEU A 130 21.75 12.62 -21.21
C LEU A 130 22.69 12.90 -22.40
N ALA A 131 22.68 12.02 -23.40
CA ALA A 131 23.42 12.18 -24.64
C ALA A 131 22.75 11.38 -25.78
N PRO A 132 22.78 11.89 -27.01
CA PRO A 132 23.27 13.20 -27.41
C PRO A 132 22.40 14.34 -26.87
N ARG A 133 23.00 15.52 -26.69
CA ARG A 133 22.27 16.71 -26.19
C ARG A 133 21.71 17.59 -27.32
N HIS A 134 22.19 17.34 -28.56
CA HIS A 134 21.75 18.11 -29.72
C HIS A 134 20.36 17.61 -30.18
N ALA A 135 19.49 18.56 -30.54
CA ALA A 135 18.14 18.25 -31.04
C ALA A 135 18.19 17.59 -32.42
N GLU A 136 19.23 17.89 -33.20
CA GLU A 136 19.48 17.34 -34.53
C GLU A 136 20.89 16.73 -34.59
N LEU A 137 20.99 15.59 -35.23
CA LEU A 137 22.23 14.84 -35.42
C LEU A 137 22.29 14.35 -36.86
N GLU A 138 23.41 14.64 -37.52
CA GLU A 138 23.71 14.02 -38.79
C GLU A 138 24.34 12.65 -38.50
N VAL A 139 23.73 11.58 -39.06
CA VAL A 139 24.18 10.21 -38.87
C VAL A 139 24.17 9.52 -40.22
N GLU A 140 25.21 8.75 -40.50
CA GLU A 140 25.23 7.92 -41.69
C GLU A 140 24.12 6.86 -41.66
N SER A 141 23.53 6.54 -42.80
CA SER A 141 22.40 5.61 -42.91
C SER A 141 22.73 4.18 -42.39
N SER A 142 23.99 3.82 -42.38
CA SER A 142 24.52 2.55 -41.83
C SER A 142 25.07 2.70 -40.40
N GLY A 143 24.97 3.90 -39.83
CA GLY A 143 25.57 4.22 -38.54
C GLY A 143 24.79 3.67 -37.35
N SER A 144 25.45 3.67 -36.21
CA SER A 144 24.80 3.39 -34.92
C SER A 144 24.75 4.64 -34.06
N LEU A 145 23.63 4.84 -33.36
CA LEU A 145 23.45 5.91 -32.40
C LEU A 145 23.54 5.35 -30.99
N LYS A 146 24.38 6.00 -30.18
CA LYS A 146 24.50 5.69 -28.74
C LYS A 146 23.68 6.70 -27.93
N LEU A 147 22.71 6.22 -27.19
CA LEU A 147 21.95 7.02 -26.23
C LEU A 147 22.45 6.76 -24.81
N ARG A 148 22.79 7.82 -24.11
CA ARG A 148 22.97 7.78 -22.67
C ARG A 148 21.72 8.32 -22.01
N TYR A 149 21.14 7.55 -21.10
CA TYR A 149 19.91 7.93 -20.42
C TYR A 149 20.02 7.66 -18.93
N ARG A 150 19.16 8.34 -18.17
CA ARG A 150 18.91 8.10 -16.76
C ARG A 150 17.42 7.90 -16.55
N ALA A 151 17.05 6.84 -15.84
CA ALA A 151 15.67 6.56 -15.45
C ALA A 151 15.64 6.31 -13.94
N GLU A 152 14.67 6.92 -13.26
CA GLU A 152 14.50 6.90 -11.80
C GLU A 152 13.04 6.59 -11.46
N ASP A 153 12.83 5.73 -10.46
CA ASP A 153 11.51 5.38 -9.92
C ASP A 153 11.65 4.87 -8.48
N ASP A 154 10.75 5.26 -7.58
CA ASP A 154 10.78 4.89 -6.16
C ASP A 154 10.26 3.46 -5.90
N ASN A 155 9.58 2.84 -6.87
CA ASN A 155 9.08 1.46 -6.82
C ASN A 155 9.84 0.51 -7.76
N GLY A 156 10.88 1.02 -8.43
CA GLY A 156 11.73 0.28 -9.35
C GLY A 156 11.24 0.26 -10.80
N ILE A 157 12.18 0.07 -11.71
CA ILE A 157 11.99 0.14 -13.15
C ILE A 157 11.85 -1.27 -13.71
N ASN A 158 10.71 -1.57 -14.33
CA ASN A 158 10.42 -2.87 -14.93
C ASN A 158 10.90 -2.97 -16.38
N SER A 159 10.65 -1.92 -17.18
CA SER A 159 11.07 -1.88 -18.57
C SER A 159 11.33 -0.45 -19.02
N ILE A 160 12.19 -0.31 -20.02
CA ILE A 160 12.44 0.95 -20.72
C ILE A 160 12.43 0.62 -22.22
N GLU A 161 11.66 1.40 -22.97
CA GLU A 161 11.53 1.26 -24.41
C GLU A 161 11.93 2.56 -25.10
N LEU A 162 12.56 2.46 -26.27
CA LEU A 162 12.86 3.57 -27.16
C LEU A 162 11.88 3.56 -28.32
N LEU A 163 11.12 4.63 -28.48
CA LEU A 163 10.25 4.83 -29.62
C LEU A 163 11.00 5.66 -30.68
N LEU A 164 11.28 5.04 -31.81
CA LEU A 164 11.81 5.73 -33.01
C LEU A 164 10.66 6.04 -33.94
N ARG A 165 10.52 7.31 -34.32
CA ARG A 165 9.54 7.74 -35.31
C ARG A 165 10.25 8.14 -36.61
N THR A 166 9.90 7.47 -37.69
CA THR A 166 10.38 7.79 -39.04
C THR A 166 9.18 8.06 -39.93
N GLY A 167 8.87 9.33 -40.16
CA GLY A 167 7.65 9.72 -40.85
C GLY A 167 6.38 9.28 -40.11
N LEU A 168 5.62 8.34 -40.67
CA LEU A 168 4.41 7.77 -40.08
C LEU A 168 4.71 6.44 -39.31
N GLU A 169 5.87 5.88 -39.47
CA GLU A 169 6.24 4.64 -38.81
C GLU A 169 6.79 4.88 -37.40
N ILE A 170 6.37 4.04 -36.48
CA ILE A 170 6.89 4.00 -35.10
C ILE A 170 7.51 2.61 -34.89
N ARG A 171 8.80 2.58 -34.56
CA ARG A 171 9.51 1.37 -34.14
C ARG A 171 9.74 1.42 -32.65
N VAL A 172 9.37 0.35 -31.95
CA VAL A 172 9.60 0.20 -30.52
C VAL A 172 10.81 -0.72 -30.30
N LEU A 173 11.84 -0.18 -29.69
CA LEU A 173 13.07 -0.91 -29.38
C LEU A 173 13.16 -1.15 -27.87
N PRO A 174 13.24 -2.40 -27.42
CA PRO A 174 13.44 -2.69 -25.99
C PRO A 174 14.86 -2.26 -25.59
N VAL A 175 14.96 -1.35 -24.62
CA VAL A 175 16.22 -0.84 -24.09
C VAL A 175 16.63 -1.59 -22.83
N PHE A 176 15.65 -1.87 -21.98
CA PHE A 176 15.82 -2.61 -20.76
C PHE A 176 14.54 -3.37 -20.43
N ARG A 177 14.68 -4.59 -19.94
CA ARG A 177 13.58 -5.39 -19.40
C ARG A 177 14.11 -6.21 -18.23
N GLU A 178 13.48 -6.08 -17.08
CA GLU A 178 13.76 -6.92 -15.92
C GLU A 178 13.05 -8.26 -16.09
N ILE A 179 13.80 -9.35 -16.02
CA ILE A 179 13.27 -10.71 -16.18
C ILE A 179 12.86 -11.30 -14.82
N SER A 180 13.39 -10.74 -13.72
CA SER A 180 13.14 -11.22 -12.36
C SER A 180 12.42 -10.18 -11.53
N ALA A 181 11.28 -10.56 -10.95
CA ALA A 181 10.54 -9.72 -10.00
C ALA A 181 11.28 -9.46 -8.66
N ALA A 182 12.44 -10.10 -8.46
CA ALA A 182 13.13 -10.09 -7.17
C ALA A 182 13.88 -8.81 -6.85
N LYS A 183 14.29 -8.03 -7.85
CA LYS A 183 15.06 -6.79 -7.66
C LYS A 183 14.92 -5.87 -8.86
N ARG A 184 14.13 -4.83 -8.74
CA ARG A 184 14.01 -3.77 -9.74
C ARG A 184 14.94 -2.62 -9.39
N PRO A 185 15.71 -2.06 -10.36
CA PRO A 185 16.56 -0.92 -10.09
C PRO A 185 15.71 0.35 -9.88
N GLU A 186 15.94 1.05 -8.77
CA GLU A 186 15.34 2.36 -8.50
C GLU A 186 15.94 3.45 -9.38
N LEU A 187 17.22 3.30 -9.72
CA LEU A 187 17.99 4.19 -10.61
C LEU A 187 18.71 3.37 -11.66
N ARG A 188 18.57 3.77 -12.93
CA ARG A 188 19.34 3.23 -14.04
C ARG A 188 19.99 4.35 -14.84
N ASP A 189 21.31 4.36 -14.87
CA ASP A 189 22.16 5.18 -15.75
C ASP A 189 22.90 4.23 -16.70
N ALA A 190 22.61 4.30 -18.00
CA ALA A 190 23.14 3.35 -18.98
C ALA A 190 23.30 3.96 -20.37
N VAL A 191 24.05 3.25 -21.20
CA VAL A 191 24.23 3.55 -22.62
C VAL A 191 23.54 2.47 -23.43
N TYR A 192 22.71 2.87 -24.36
CA TYR A 192 22.07 1.99 -25.34
C TYR A 192 22.51 2.36 -26.74
N ALA A 193 22.94 1.37 -27.53
CA ALA A 193 23.33 1.55 -28.92
C ALA A 193 22.37 0.81 -29.85
N PHE A 194 21.93 1.45 -30.92
CA PHE A 194 21.07 0.86 -31.92
C PHE A 194 21.49 1.27 -33.34
N SER A 195 21.22 0.39 -34.29
CA SER A 195 21.50 0.65 -35.71
C SER A 195 20.35 1.38 -36.37
N ILE A 196 20.64 2.45 -37.10
CA ILE A 196 19.65 3.31 -37.76
C ILE A 196 19.13 2.67 -39.03
N GLY A 197 19.95 1.94 -39.76
CA GLY A 197 19.66 1.36 -41.07
C GLY A 197 19.13 -0.08 -41.08
N ALA A 198 18.80 -0.69 -39.94
CA ALA A 198 18.19 -2.01 -39.92
C ALA A 198 16.67 -1.91 -40.20
N THR A 199 16.27 -2.10 -41.45
CA THR A 199 14.90 -2.36 -41.90
C THR A 199 14.54 -3.82 -41.69
#